data_c5c52b4f4c81b7934d16a81492834e23
#
_entry.id   c5c52b4f4c81b7934d16a81492834e23
#
_cell.length_a   1.000
_cell.length_b   1.000
_cell.length_c   1.000
_cell.angle_alpha   90.00
_cell.angle_beta   90.00
_cell.angle_gamma   90.00
#
_symmetry.space_group_name_H-M   'P 1'
#
loop_
_entity.id
_entity.type
_entity.pdbx_description
1 polymer ?
#
loop_
_entity_poly.entity_id
_entity_poly.type
_entity_poly.pdbx_seq_one_letter_code
_entity_poly.pdbx_strand_id
1 'polypeptide(L)' 'MINIAIVEDEKAASDLIVGYLTDFGKKTGEEFNVTVFRDAVAFLDNYKPVFDLVFMDILMPNMDGMRAAHKLREVDNFVL' A
#
# COMPACT_ATOMS: atom_id res chain seq x y z
N MET A 1 -6.56 0.48 -15.11
CA MET A 1 -6.76 0.52 -13.63
C MET A 1 -5.41 0.42 -12.93
N ILE A 2 -5.20 1.26 -11.95
CA ILE A 2 -3.95 1.28 -11.16
C ILE A 2 -4.21 0.56 -9.85
N ASN A 3 -3.43 -0.46 -9.55
CA ASN A 3 -3.55 -1.23 -8.32
C ASN A 3 -2.64 -0.64 -7.24
N ILE A 4 -3.24 -0.27 -6.12
CA ILE A 4 -2.54 0.41 -5.02
C ILE A 4 -2.74 -0.39 -3.74
N ALA A 5 -1.66 -0.62 -3.01
CA ALA A 5 -1.69 -1.16 -1.66
C ALA A 5 -1.41 -0.05 -0.66
N ILE A 6 -2.14 -0.05 0.45
CA ILE A 6 -1.89 0.82 1.59
C ILE A 6 -1.60 -0.07 2.78
N VAL A 7 -0.42 0.09 3.37
CA VAL A 7 -0.01 -0.67 4.56
C VAL A 7 0.04 0.29 5.73
N GLU A 8 -1.01 0.27 6.56
CA GLU A 8 -1.22 1.25 7.63
C GLU A 8 -2.02 0.62 8.76
N ASP A 9 -1.53 0.71 9.98
CA ASP A 9 -2.18 0.15 11.15
C ASP A 9 -3.31 1.03 11.71
N GLU A 10 -3.29 2.34 11.41
CA GLU A 10 -4.34 3.25 11.85
C GLU A 10 -5.40 3.44 10.77
N LYS A 11 -6.64 3.12 11.12
CA LYS A 11 -7.76 3.24 10.17
C LYS A 11 -7.94 4.68 9.69
N ALA A 12 -7.82 5.67 10.60
CA ALA A 12 -7.99 7.07 10.23
C ALA A 12 -6.98 7.52 9.19
N ALA A 13 -5.72 7.07 9.31
CA ALA A 13 -4.68 7.40 8.34
C ALA A 13 -4.94 6.75 6.98
N SER A 14 -5.31 5.48 6.96
CA SER A 14 -5.62 4.80 5.71
C SER A 14 -6.85 5.39 5.03
N ASP A 15 -7.88 5.74 5.79
CA ASP A 15 -9.09 6.38 5.26
C ASP A 15 -8.76 7.73 4.60
N LEU A 16 -7.84 8.48 5.19
CA LEU A 16 -7.40 9.76 4.63
C LEU A 16 -6.71 9.56 3.26
N ILE A 17 -5.83 8.58 3.15
CA ILE A 17 -5.16 8.27 1.89
C ILE A 17 -6.17 7.81 0.84
N VAL A 18 -7.10 6.94 1.20
CA VAL A 18 -8.17 6.50 0.29
C VAL A 18 -8.99 7.70 -0.20
N GLY A 19 -9.29 8.64 0.69
CA GLY A 19 -10.01 9.87 0.31
C GLY A 19 -9.27 10.70 -0.71
N TYR A 20 -7.97 10.91 -0.54
CA TYR A 20 -7.15 11.63 -1.51
C TYR A 20 -7.09 10.92 -2.85
N LEU A 21 -6.96 9.61 -2.87
CA LEU A 21 -6.94 8.84 -4.11
C LEU A 21 -8.29 8.91 -4.83
N THR A 22 -9.38 8.84 -4.09
CA THR A 22 -10.72 8.96 -4.66
C THR A 22 -10.91 10.32 -5.33
N ASP A 23 -10.52 11.40 -4.65
CA ASP A 23 -10.62 12.76 -5.20
C ASP A 23 -9.75 12.95 -6.42
N PHE A 24 -8.52 12.46 -6.37
CA PHE A 24 -7.59 12.53 -7.50
C PHE A 24 -8.15 11.76 -8.70
N GLY A 25 -8.71 10.59 -8.48
CA GLY A 25 -9.32 9.78 -9.54
C GLY A 25 -10.48 10.50 -10.22
N LYS A 26 -11.32 11.17 -9.44
CA LYS A 26 -12.44 11.97 -9.98
C LYS A 26 -11.95 13.12 -10.85
N LYS A 27 -10.85 13.78 -10.45
CA LYS A 27 -10.31 14.93 -11.20
C LYS A 27 -9.60 14.52 -12.47
N THR A 28 -8.98 13.34 -12.48
CA THR A 28 -8.14 12.92 -13.61
C THR A 28 -8.78 11.84 -14.48
N GLY A 29 -9.90 11.28 -14.05
CA GLY A 29 -10.54 10.15 -14.76
C GLY A 29 -9.84 8.82 -14.54
N GLU A 30 -8.87 8.75 -13.60
CA GLU A 30 -8.18 7.49 -13.28
C GLU A 30 -9.02 6.62 -12.36
N GLU A 31 -8.93 5.31 -12.59
CA GLU A 31 -9.52 4.34 -11.69
C GLU A 31 -8.43 3.68 -10.85
N PHE A 32 -8.62 3.67 -9.52
CA PHE A 32 -7.71 3.02 -8.60
C PHE A 32 -8.40 1.83 -7.95
N ASN A 33 -7.68 0.70 -7.90
CA ASN A 33 -8.08 -0.45 -7.11
C ASN A 33 -7.21 -0.48 -5.85
N VAL A 34 -7.80 -0.12 -4.71
CA VAL A 34 -7.07 0.08 -3.46
C VAL A 34 -7.34 -1.07 -2.50
N THR A 35 -6.27 -1.67 -1.99
CA THR A 35 -6.33 -2.69 -0.95
C THR A 35 -5.58 -2.19 0.28
N VAL A 36 -6.21 -2.26 1.44
CA VAL A 36 -5.61 -1.81 2.71
C VAL A 36 -5.19 -3.01 3.54
N PHE A 37 -3.93 -3.00 3.97
CA PHE A 37 -3.38 -3.99 4.89
C PHE A 37 -3.06 -3.31 6.21
N ARG A 38 -3.36 -3.95 7.33
CA ARG A 38 -3.19 -3.34 8.66
C ARG A 38 -1.78 -3.45 9.22
N ASP A 39 -0.96 -4.35 8.68
CA ASP A 39 0.45 -4.45 9.05
C ASP A 39 1.27 -5.03 7.89
N ALA A 40 2.60 -4.94 8.04
CA ALA A 40 3.51 -5.38 7.01
C ALA A 40 3.52 -6.91 6.86
N VAL A 41 3.30 -7.64 7.94
CA VAL A 41 3.26 -9.11 7.90
C VAL A 41 2.07 -9.56 7.06
N ALA A 42 0.88 -8.98 7.29
CA ALA A 42 -0.30 -9.29 6.50
C ALA A 42 -0.10 -8.94 5.02
N PHE A 43 0.55 -7.80 4.74
CA PHE A 43 0.83 -7.38 3.37
C PHE A 43 1.76 -8.37 2.64
N LEU A 44 2.80 -8.85 3.32
CA LEU A 44 3.80 -9.73 2.70
C LEU A 44 3.39 -11.20 2.69
N ASP A 45 2.38 -11.58 3.48
CA ASP A 45 1.88 -12.95 3.52
C ASP A 45 1.22 -13.30 2.18
N ASN A 46 1.74 -14.31 1.51
CA ASN A 46 1.29 -14.70 0.17
C ASN A 46 1.31 -13.57 -0.86
N TYR A 47 2.29 -12.65 -0.73
CA TYR A 47 2.40 -11.50 -1.63
C TYR A 47 2.46 -11.94 -3.10
N LYS A 48 1.69 -11.23 -3.93
CA LYS A 48 1.75 -11.37 -5.39
C LYS A 48 2.09 -10.01 -6.00
N PRO A 49 2.91 -9.95 -7.05
CA PRO A 49 3.35 -8.68 -7.64
C PRO A 49 2.25 -8.05 -8.53
N VAL A 50 1.12 -7.71 -7.93
CA VAL A 50 -0.03 -7.16 -8.63
C VAL A 50 -0.21 -5.64 -8.40
N PHE A 51 0.58 -5.05 -7.51
CA PHE A 51 0.45 -3.64 -7.17
C PHE A 51 1.40 -2.77 -7.97
N ASP A 52 0.91 -1.63 -8.43
CA ASP A 52 1.71 -0.63 -9.13
C ASP A 52 2.36 0.34 -8.16
N LEU A 53 1.71 0.60 -7.01
CA LEU A 53 2.16 1.55 -6.01
C LEU A 53 1.81 1.04 -4.61
N VAL A 54 2.73 1.24 -3.66
CA VAL A 54 2.53 0.87 -2.26
C VAL A 54 2.79 2.08 -1.38
N PHE A 55 1.78 2.48 -0.59
CA PHE A 55 1.96 3.44 0.49
C PHE A 55 2.20 2.66 1.78
N MET A 56 3.30 2.92 2.45
CA MET A 56 3.71 2.14 3.62
C MET A 56 4.16 3.04 4.76
N ASP A 57 3.57 2.84 5.95
CA ASP A 57 4.02 3.49 7.16
C ASP A 57 5.34 2.85 7.59
N ILE A 58 6.31 3.69 7.96
CA ILE A 58 7.63 3.23 8.41
C ILE A 58 7.58 2.62 9.81
N LEU A 59 6.71 3.15 10.67
CA LEU A 59 6.60 2.72 12.07
C LEU A 59 5.36 1.87 12.29
N MET A 60 5.51 0.56 12.12
CA MET A 60 4.42 -0.40 12.33
C MET A 60 4.83 -1.47 13.32
N PRO A 61 3.86 -2.05 14.07
CA PRO A 61 4.14 -3.21 14.92
C PRO A 61 4.58 -4.40 14.07
N ASN A 62 5.32 -5.31 14.68
CA ASN A 62 5.80 -6.56 14.10
C ASN A 62 6.93 -6.40 13.07
N MET A 63 6.84 -5.40 12.19
CA MET A 63 7.86 -5.14 11.18
C MET A 63 7.76 -3.66 10.80
N ASP A 64 8.87 -2.92 10.90
CA ASP A 64 8.88 -1.52 10.48
C ASP A 64 8.82 -1.40 8.96
N GLY A 65 8.43 -0.20 8.48
CA GLY A 65 8.24 0.05 7.05
C GLY A 65 9.51 -0.11 6.23
N MET A 66 10.69 0.19 6.82
CA MET A 66 11.97 0.04 6.12
C MET A 66 12.27 -1.44 5.85
N ARG A 67 12.06 -2.29 6.84
CA ARG A 67 12.25 -3.74 6.68
C ARG A 67 11.26 -4.34 5.71
N ALA A 68 10.00 -3.90 5.79
CA ALA A 68 8.96 -4.35 4.87
C ALA A 68 9.26 -3.95 3.43
N ALA A 69 9.73 -2.72 3.20
CA ALA A 69 10.11 -2.25 1.88
C ALA A 69 11.28 -3.06 1.31
N HIS A 70 12.26 -3.39 2.14
CA HIS A 70 13.40 -4.22 1.73
C HIS A 70 12.92 -5.63 1.31
N LYS A 71 12.05 -6.25 2.12
CA LYS A 71 11.49 -7.57 1.79
C LYS A 71 10.63 -7.52 0.53
N LEU A 72 9.88 -6.45 0.34
CA LEU A 72 9.08 -6.27 -0.87
C LEU A 72 9.96 -6.26 -2.12
N ARG A 73 11.12 -5.60 -2.08
CA ARG A 73 12.04 -5.57 -3.20
C ARG A 73 12.66 -6.93 -3.52
N GLU A 74 12.74 -7.82 -2.55
CA GLU A 74 13.20 -9.19 -2.78
C GLU A 74 12.22 -10.00 -3.64
N VAL A 75 10.91 -9.71 -3.57
CA VAL A 75 9.86 -10.45 -4.26
C VAL A 75 9.23 -9.68 -5.43
N ASP A 76 9.39 -8.36 -5.46
CA ASP A 76 8.84 -7.52 -6.52
C ASP A 76 9.74 -6.30 -6.74
N ASN A 77 10.50 -6.30 -7.83
CA ASN A 77 11.42 -5.20 -8.17
C ASN A 77 10.74 -4.07 -8.93
N PHE A 78 9.48 -4.23 -9.32
CA PHE A 78 8.80 -3.30 -10.21
C PHE A 78 7.75 -2.43 -9.51
N VAL A 79 7.36 -2.74 -8.27
CA VAL A 79 6.39 -1.91 -7.52
C VAL A 79 7.04 -0.61 -7.06
N LEU A 80 6.28 0.47 -7.10
CA LEU A 80 6.71 1.79 -6.64
C LEU A 80 6.36 2.04 -5.17
#